data_72c13bf657ff6693e3fade7a867d16af
#
_entry.id   72c13bf657ff6693e3fade7a867d16af
#
_cell.length_a   1.000
_cell.length_b   1.000
_cell.length_c   1.000
_cell.angle_alpha   90.00
_cell.angle_beta   90.00
_cell.angle_gamma   90.00
#
_symmetry.space_group_name_H-M   'P 1'
#
loop_
_entity.id
_entity.type
_entity.pdbx_description
1 polymer ?
#
loop_
_entity_poly.entity_id
_entity_poly.type
_entity_poly.pdbx_seq_one_letter_code
_entity_poly.pdbx_strand_id
1 'polypeptide(L)'
;WAGAEAPGAGRQRLTGPRILRDPCHPASPLSVLFLPAGDGDGDHDGDEAVEQVSGLLLRRRFHRTAPAALQVTVRDAINQGMDEELERDEKVFLLGEEVAQYDGAYKVSRGLWKKYGDKRIIDTPISEMGFAGIAVGAAMAGLRPICEFMTFNFSMQAIDQVINSAAKTYYMSGGLQSVPIVFRGPNGASAGVAAQHSQCFAAWYGHCPGLKVVSPWSSEDAKGLIKSAIRDNNPVVVLENELMYGVPFELPAEAQSKDFLIPIGKAKIERQGTHITIVSHSRPVGHCLEAATVLSKEGIECEVINMRTIRPMDIETIEASVMKTTHLITVEGGWPQFGIGAEICARIMEGPAFNFLDAPAVRVTGADVPMPYAKILEDNSVPQVKDIIFAIKKTLNI
;
A
#
# COMPACT_ATOMS: atom_id res chain seq x y z
N TRP A 1 -41.39 4.83 27.09
CA TRP A 1 -42.65 5.54 26.92
C TRP A 1 -43.43 4.92 25.78
N ALA A 2 -44.72 4.66 26.05
CA ALA A 2 -45.62 3.83 25.31
C ALA A 2 -46.22 4.48 24.07
N GLY A 3 -46.50 3.65 23.06
CA GLY A 3 -47.73 3.58 22.32
C GLY A 3 -48.13 4.75 21.42
N ALA A 4 -48.05 4.55 20.10
CA ALA A 4 -49.04 5.01 19.14
C ALA A 4 -49.00 4.06 17.93
N GLU A 5 -50.11 3.35 17.70
CA GLU A 5 -50.39 2.60 16.47
C GLU A 5 -50.60 3.54 15.29
N ALA A 6 -50.08 3.19 14.13
CA ALA A 6 -50.38 3.84 12.86
C ALA A 6 -51.02 2.84 11.89
N PRO A 7 -52.04 3.25 11.10
CA PRO A 7 -52.83 2.38 10.23
C PRO A 7 -52.12 2.07 8.92
N GLY A 8 -52.51 0.95 8.34
CA GLY A 8 -51.91 0.33 7.18
C GLY A 8 -51.81 1.16 5.90
N ALA A 9 -50.74 0.99 5.20
CA ALA A 9 -50.56 1.47 3.82
C ALA A 9 -50.03 0.36 2.95
N GLY A 10 -50.59 0.28 1.78
CA GLY A 10 -50.49 -0.82 0.82
C GLY A 10 -49.07 -1.08 0.28
N ARG A 11 -48.86 -2.34 -0.07
CA ARG A 11 -47.68 -2.82 -0.77
C ARG A 11 -47.56 -2.18 -2.15
N GLN A 12 -46.64 -1.26 -2.32
CA GLN A 12 -46.11 -0.90 -3.63
C GLN A 12 -44.82 -1.68 -3.88
N ARG A 13 -44.80 -2.45 -4.99
CA ARG A 13 -43.61 -3.13 -5.50
C ARG A 13 -42.62 -2.06 -5.99
N LEU A 14 -41.48 -1.96 -5.34
CA LEU A 14 -40.36 -1.19 -5.86
C LEU A 14 -39.65 -2.03 -6.91
N THR A 15 -39.74 -1.61 -8.15
CA THR A 15 -38.91 -2.07 -9.27
C THR A 15 -37.53 -1.44 -9.11
N GLY A 16 -36.49 -2.26 -9.02
CA GLY A 16 -35.09 -1.81 -8.89
C GLY A 16 -34.60 -1.06 -10.15
N PRO A 17 -33.59 -0.22 -10.02
CA PRO A 17 -33.04 0.52 -11.14
C PRO A 17 -32.30 -0.41 -12.13
N ARG A 18 -32.68 -0.28 -13.41
CA ARG A 18 -31.95 -0.88 -14.54
C ARG A 18 -30.57 -0.21 -14.65
N ILE A 19 -29.51 -1.02 -14.59
CA ILE A 19 -28.18 -0.61 -14.97
C ILE A 19 -28.14 -0.46 -16.50
N LEU A 20 -28.01 0.77 -16.97
CA LEU A 20 -27.69 1.06 -18.37
C LEU A 20 -26.22 0.71 -18.62
N ARG A 21 -25.99 -0.24 -19.49
CA ARG A 21 -24.66 -0.51 -20.06
C ARG A 21 -24.43 0.50 -21.18
N ASP A 22 -23.37 1.27 -21.07
CA ASP A 22 -22.87 2.12 -22.15
C ASP A 22 -22.04 1.29 -23.13
N PRO A 23 -22.37 1.29 -24.42
CA PRO A 23 -21.57 0.67 -25.46
C PRO A 23 -20.88 1.76 -26.29
N CYS A 24 -19.62 2.10 -26.00
CA CYS A 24 -18.76 2.78 -26.99
C CYS A 24 -17.30 2.75 -26.59
N HIS A 25 -16.58 1.78 -27.15
CA HIS A 25 -15.15 1.91 -27.39
C HIS A 25 -14.92 1.87 -28.90
N PRO A 26 -14.32 2.89 -29.50
CA PRO A 26 -13.80 2.78 -30.85
C PRO A 26 -12.39 2.18 -30.84
N ALA A 27 -12.20 1.12 -31.60
CA ALA A 27 -10.93 0.53 -31.93
C ALA A 27 -10.08 1.51 -32.76
N SER A 28 -8.80 1.68 -32.41
CA SER A 28 -7.82 2.39 -33.22
C SER A 28 -7.23 1.44 -34.29
N PRO A 29 -7.06 1.87 -35.52
CA PRO A 29 -6.50 1.03 -36.56
C PRO A 29 -4.97 1.01 -36.52
N LEU A 30 -4.40 -0.18 -36.63
CA LEU A 30 -2.99 -0.45 -36.93
C LEU A 30 -2.66 0.06 -38.34
N SER A 31 -1.78 1.03 -38.43
CA SER A 31 -1.19 1.46 -39.70
C SER A 31 0.03 0.60 -40.01
N VAL A 32 -0.10 -0.26 -41.00
CA VAL A 32 1.01 -0.99 -41.61
C VAL A 32 1.60 -0.10 -42.71
N LEU A 33 2.84 0.31 -42.52
CA LEU A 33 3.62 0.99 -43.57
C LEU A 33 4.28 -0.06 -44.47
N PHE A 34 3.82 -0.11 -45.72
CA PHE A 34 4.52 -0.78 -46.82
C PHE A 34 5.56 0.19 -47.42
N LEU A 35 6.79 -0.26 -47.55
CA LEU A 35 7.79 0.36 -48.41
C LEU A 35 7.86 -0.40 -49.72
N PRO A 36 7.99 0.28 -50.86
CA PRO A 36 8.05 -0.36 -52.17
C PRO A 36 9.45 -0.88 -52.48
N ALA A 37 9.48 -2.01 -53.18
CA ALA A 37 10.66 -2.56 -53.82
C ALA A 37 11.03 -1.72 -55.04
N GLY A 38 12.32 -1.43 -55.19
CA GLY A 38 12.90 -0.84 -56.40
C GLY A 38 13.91 -1.81 -57.01
N ASP A 39 13.64 -2.19 -58.25
CA ASP A 39 14.53 -2.98 -59.10
C ASP A 39 15.68 -2.09 -59.61
N GLY A 40 16.84 -2.68 -59.80
CA GLY A 40 17.97 -1.99 -60.48
C GLY A 40 19.20 -2.88 -60.60
N ASP A 41 19.33 -3.52 -61.71
CA ASP A 41 20.51 -4.26 -62.19
C ASP A 41 21.76 -3.38 -62.29
N GLY A 42 22.95 -3.95 -62.12
CA GLY A 42 24.23 -3.34 -62.51
C GLY A 42 25.45 -4.06 -61.95
N ASP A 43 26.06 -4.89 -62.78
CA ASP A 43 27.40 -5.47 -62.60
C ASP A 43 28.47 -4.45 -62.24
N HIS A 44 29.45 -4.79 -61.41
CA HIS A 44 30.90 -4.82 -61.75
C HIS A 44 31.78 -5.25 -60.56
N ASP A 45 32.77 -6.07 -60.90
CA ASP A 45 33.90 -6.59 -60.13
C ASP A 45 34.73 -5.51 -59.43
N GLY A 46 35.25 -5.87 -58.26
CA GLY A 46 36.41 -5.19 -57.67
C GLY A 46 36.44 -5.12 -56.14
N ASP A 47 37.43 -5.82 -55.56
CA ASP A 47 38.03 -5.60 -54.27
C ASP A 47 37.66 -6.54 -53.08
N GLU A 48 38.33 -7.68 -53.12
CA GLU A 48 38.49 -8.57 -51.97
C GLU A 48 39.37 -8.03 -50.82
N ALA A 49 39.72 -6.75 -50.81
CA ALA A 49 40.72 -6.21 -49.86
C ALA A 49 40.13 -5.33 -48.72
N VAL A 50 38.84 -5.09 -48.68
CA VAL A 50 38.22 -4.20 -47.68
C VAL A 50 37.44 -4.95 -46.59
N GLU A 51 37.19 -6.23 -46.76
CA GLU A 51 36.40 -7.02 -45.79
C GLU A 51 37.14 -7.49 -44.53
N GLN A 52 38.48 -7.45 -44.49
CA GLN A 52 39.22 -7.89 -43.31
C GLN A 52 39.49 -6.84 -42.24
N VAL A 53 39.24 -5.56 -42.49
CA VAL A 53 39.48 -4.47 -41.53
C VAL A 53 38.17 -4.05 -40.81
N SER A 54 37.01 -4.31 -41.38
CA SER A 54 35.70 -3.98 -40.78
C SER A 54 35.28 -4.95 -39.68
N GLY A 55 35.87 -6.15 -39.64
CA GLY A 55 35.49 -7.21 -38.68
C GLY A 55 36.05 -7.03 -37.26
N LEU A 56 37.02 -6.14 -37.05
CA LEU A 56 37.68 -5.99 -35.73
C LEU A 56 37.22 -4.80 -34.88
N LEU A 57 36.40 -3.92 -35.43
CA LEU A 57 35.98 -2.72 -34.72
C LEU A 57 34.56 -2.72 -34.17
N LEU A 58 33.80 -3.81 -34.32
CA LEU A 58 32.38 -3.84 -33.97
C LEU A 58 32.03 -4.87 -32.87
N ARG A 59 32.91 -5.15 -31.93
CA ARG A 59 32.57 -5.94 -30.73
C ARG A 59 33.11 -5.37 -29.41
N ARG A 60 33.13 -4.05 -29.23
CA ARG A 60 32.99 -3.49 -27.89
C ARG A 60 31.50 -3.47 -27.56
N ARG A 61 30.96 -4.61 -27.12
CA ARG A 61 29.73 -4.60 -26.32
C ARG A 61 30.03 -3.72 -25.12
N PHE A 62 29.52 -2.50 -25.14
CA PHE A 62 29.31 -1.76 -23.89
C PHE A 62 28.40 -2.64 -23.06
N HIS A 63 28.97 -3.42 -22.15
CA HIS A 63 28.21 -3.88 -21.03
C HIS A 63 27.79 -2.61 -20.30
N ARG A 64 26.54 -2.16 -20.49
CA ARG A 64 25.90 -1.35 -19.50
C ARG A 64 25.91 -2.23 -18.25
N THR A 65 26.84 -1.97 -17.35
CA THR A 65 26.70 -2.42 -15.97
C THR A 65 25.38 -1.89 -15.54
N ALA A 66 24.42 -2.77 -15.22
CA ALA A 66 23.20 -2.33 -14.56
C ALA A 66 23.64 -1.41 -13.42
N PRO A 67 23.02 -0.23 -13.24
CA PRO A 67 23.37 0.62 -12.12
C PRO A 67 23.28 -0.24 -10.87
N ALA A 68 24.27 -0.12 -9.99
CA ALA A 68 24.30 -0.86 -8.73
C ALA A 68 22.96 -0.59 -8.03
N ALA A 69 22.33 -1.66 -7.53
CA ALA A 69 21.07 -1.55 -6.83
C ALA A 69 21.20 -0.57 -5.67
N LEU A 70 20.39 0.49 -5.68
CA LEU A 70 20.40 1.51 -4.65
C LEU A 70 19.70 0.97 -3.42
N GLN A 71 20.44 0.84 -2.30
CA GLN A 71 19.85 0.48 -1.01
C GLN A 71 19.27 1.73 -0.35
N VAL A 72 17.97 1.72 -0.05
CA VAL A 72 17.25 2.84 0.58
C VAL A 72 16.44 2.30 1.76
N THR A 73 16.52 2.98 2.91
CA THR A 73 15.67 2.61 4.05
C THR A 73 14.22 3.03 3.80
N VAL A 74 13.28 2.37 4.46
CA VAL A 74 11.84 2.74 4.34
C VAL A 74 11.64 4.21 4.72
N ARG A 75 12.29 4.67 5.80
CA ARG A 75 12.25 6.08 6.23
C ARG A 75 12.75 7.04 5.15
N ASP A 76 13.89 6.73 4.56
CA ASP A 76 14.48 7.60 3.54
C ASP A 76 13.66 7.58 2.24
N ALA A 77 12.99 6.47 1.95
CA ALA A 77 12.08 6.35 0.81
C ALA A 77 10.81 7.21 1.00
N ILE A 78 10.23 7.25 2.22
CA ILE A 78 9.12 8.15 2.54
C ILE A 78 9.57 9.61 2.44
N ASN A 79 10.73 9.94 3.00
CA ASN A 79 11.31 11.27 2.93
C ASN A 79 11.50 11.73 1.48
N GLN A 80 12.12 10.90 0.63
CA GLN A 80 12.27 11.17 -0.81
C GLN A 80 10.92 11.38 -1.50
N GLY A 81 9.93 10.54 -1.19
CA GLY A 81 8.59 10.68 -1.76
C GLY A 81 7.92 12.01 -1.40
N MET A 82 8.02 12.43 -0.13
CA MET A 82 7.52 13.73 0.32
C MET A 82 8.31 14.89 -0.29
N ASP A 83 9.64 14.80 -0.34
CA ASP A 83 10.50 15.83 -0.92
C ASP A 83 10.17 16.08 -2.40
N GLU A 84 10.02 15.02 -3.18
CA GLU A 84 9.66 15.10 -4.60
C GLU A 84 8.28 15.73 -4.82
N GLU A 85 7.30 15.46 -3.96
CA GLU A 85 5.96 16.05 -4.08
C GLU A 85 5.90 17.50 -3.55
N LEU A 86 6.66 17.84 -2.52
CA LEU A 86 6.85 19.23 -2.07
C LEU A 86 7.51 20.10 -3.14
N GLU A 87 8.47 19.54 -3.89
CA GLU A 87 9.11 20.22 -5.02
C GLU A 87 8.15 20.39 -6.20
N ARG A 88 7.32 19.37 -6.46
CA ARG A 88 6.40 19.35 -7.61
C ARG A 88 5.22 20.31 -7.48
N ASP A 89 4.68 20.48 -6.27
CA ASP A 89 3.41 21.19 -6.06
C ASP A 89 3.52 22.11 -4.83
N GLU A 90 3.38 23.41 -5.05
CA GLU A 90 3.45 24.42 -3.98
C GLU A 90 2.32 24.32 -2.94
N LYS A 91 1.23 23.61 -3.26
CA LYS A 91 0.10 23.37 -2.37
C LYS A 91 0.37 22.28 -1.33
N VAL A 92 1.39 21.45 -1.55
CA VAL A 92 1.78 20.38 -0.62
C VAL A 92 2.54 20.99 0.54
N PHE A 93 2.18 20.64 1.76
CA PHE A 93 2.90 21.02 2.98
C PHE A 93 2.78 19.91 4.04
N LEU A 94 3.75 19.84 4.92
CA LEU A 94 3.79 18.89 6.05
C LEU A 94 3.50 19.65 7.34
N LEU A 95 2.62 19.10 8.17
CA LEU A 95 2.40 19.59 9.54
C LEU A 95 2.30 18.42 10.51
N GLY A 96 2.71 18.65 11.72
CA GLY A 96 2.70 17.68 12.81
C GLY A 96 3.63 18.07 13.95
N GLU A 97 3.76 17.21 14.93
CA GLU A 97 4.59 17.43 16.09
C GLU A 97 6.07 17.18 15.78
N GLU A 98 6.93 18.19 16.03
CA GLU A 98 8.38 18.12 15.84
C GLU A 98 8.84 17.76 14.41
N VAL A 99 8.00 17.99 13.40
CA VAL A 99 8.30 17.64 11.99
C VAL A 99 9.27 18.60 11.31
N ALA A 100 9.44 19.83 11.84
CA ALA A 100 10.27 20.87 11.25
C ALA A 100 11.71 20.84 11.77
N GLN A 101 12.03 21.63 12.81
CA GLN A 101 13.41 21.83 13.26
C GLN A 101 14.04 20.56 13.84
N TYR A 102 13.26 19.71 14.47
CA TYR A 102 13.70 18.42 15.03
C TYR A 102 13.81 17.30 13.98
N ASP A 103 13.39 17.54 12.74
CA ASP A 103 13.40 16.54 11.64
C ASP A 103 12.48 15.33 11.88
N GLY A 104 11.44 15.47 12.70
CA GLY A 104 10.53 14.40 13.10
C GLY A 104 11.08 13.50 14.22
N ALA A 105 10.20 12.89 15.02
CA ALA A 105 10.56 11.98 16.10
C ALA A 105 11.41 10.79 15.57
N TYR A 106 11.02 10.25 14.42
CA TYR A 106 11.71 9.13 13.75
C TYR A 106 12.58 9.56 12.57
N LYS A 107 12.81 10.86 12.40
CA LYS A 107 13.65 11.45 11.34
C LYS A 107 13.13 11.21 9.93
N VAL A 108 11.82 11.03 9.78
CA VAL A 108 11.19 10.83 8.45
C VAL A 108 11.17 12.15 7.65
N SER A 109 11.03 13.29 8.32
CA SER A 109 11.05 14.64 7.71
C SER A 109 12.44 15.28 7.63
N ARG A 110 13.51 14.49 7.86
CA ARG A 110 14.89 15.00 7.91
C ARG A 110 15.21 15.90 6.71
N GLY A 111 15.67 17.12 7.00
CA GLY A 111 16.16 18.09 6.02
C GLY A 111 15.07 18.86 5.27
N LEU A 112 13.80 18.46 5.36
CA LEU A 112 12.70 19.11 4.63
C LEU A 112 12.51 20.55 5.09
N TRP A 113 12.55 20.80 6.38
CA TRP A 113 12.42 22.17 6.90
C TRP A 113 13.54 23.10 6.43
N LYS A 114 14.78 22.62 6.38
CA LYS A 114 15.91 23.41 5.86
C LYS A 114 15.73 23.77 4.38
N LYS A 115 15.06 22.91 3.61
CA LYS A 115 14.83 23.11 2.17
C LYS A 115 13.62 23.99 1.89
N TYR A 116 12.51 23.83 2.63
CA TYR A 116 11.22 24.45 2.31
C TYR A 116 10.76 25.53 3.29
N GLY A 117 11.34 25.60 4.48
CA GLY A 117 11.04 26.63 5.51
C GLY A 117 9.69 26.47 6.21
N ASP A 118 9.41 27.41 7.12
CA ASP A 118 8.28 27.38 8.06
C ASP A 118 6.89 27.42 7.40
N LYS A 119 6.80 27.87 6.15
CA LYS A 119 5.51 27.93 5.43
C LYS A 119 5.08 26.59 4.86
N ARG A 120 6.00 25.65 4.73
CA ARG A 120 5.76 24.38 4.10
C ARG A 120 5.96 23.18 5.04
N ILE A 121 6.79 23.33 6.07
CA ILE A 121 7.04 22.31 7.11
C ILE A 121 6.76 22.97 8.45
N ILE A 122 5.66 22.56 9.09
CA ILE A 122 5.05 23.30 10.19
C ILE A 122 5.01 22.44 11.45
N ASP A 123 5.70 22.88 12.50
CA ASP A 123 5.57 22.30 13.83
C ASP A 123 4.25 22.72 14.46
N THR A 124 3.57 21.77 15.09
CA THR A 124 2.30 22.01 15.81
C THR A 124 2.48 21.76 17.31
N PRO A 125 1.61 22.35 18.15
CA PRO A 125 1.47 21.87 19.53
C PRO A 125 1.01 20.43 19.58
N ILE A 126 1.19 19.76 20.73
CA ILE A 126 0.64 18.43 21.02
C ILE A 126 -0.87 18.56 21.18
N SER A 127 -1.59 18.49 20.06
CA SER A 127 -3.04 18.67 20.01
C SER A 127 -3.58 18.09 18.68
N GLU A 128 -3.63 16.78 18.58
CA GLU A 128 -3.93 16.05 17.34
C GLU A 128 -5.32 16.41 16.78
N MET A 129 -6.32 16.59 17.63
CA MET A 129 -7.63 17.04 17.22
C MET A 129 -7.56 18.43 16.55
N GLY A 130 -6.76 19.33 17.09
CA GLY A 130 -6.62 20.70 16.59
C GLY A 130 -5.89 20.74 15.27
N PHE A 131 -4.70 20.19 15.19
CA PHE A 131 -3.93 20.28 13.95
C PHE A 131 -4.49 19.42 12.82
N ALA A 132 -5.09 18.26 13.12
CA ALA A 132 -5.81 17.48 12.10
C ALA A 132 -7.00 18.25 11.54
N GLY A 133 -7.76 18.94 12.39
CA GLY A 133 -8.86 19.82 11.94
C GLY A 133 -8.37 20.96 11.06
N ILE A 134 -7.24 21.61 11.41
CA ILE A 134 -6.61 22.65 10.57
C ILE A 134 -6.20 22.05 9.23
N ALA A 135 -5.58 20.87 9.22
CA ALA A 135 -5.18 20.16 7.99
C ALA A 135 -6.38 19.85 7.09
N VAL A 136 -7.48 19.33 7.67
CA VAL A 136 -8.71 19.06 6.91
C VAL A 136 -9.28 20.33 6.31
N GLY A 137 -9.36 21.42 7.09
CA GLY A 137 -9.81 22.73 6.60
C GLY A 137 -8.93 23.28 5.48
N ALA A 138 -7.62 23.12 5.59
CA ALA A 138 -6.65 23.52 4.55
C ALA A 138 -6.85 22.71 3.26
N ALA A 139 -7.11 21.39 3.37
CA ALA A 139 -7.45 20.54 2.23
C ALA A 139 -8.75 20.98 1.55
N MET A 140 -9.78 21.29 2.33
CA MET A 140 -11.05 21.84 1.81
C MET A 140 -10.83 23.19 1.10
N ALA A 141 -9.87 24.00 1.54
CA ALA A 141 -9.48 25.26 0.90
C ALA A 141 -8.59 25.08 -0.35
N GLY A 142 -8.30 23.84 -0.76
CA GLY A 142 -7.58 23.51 -1.99
C GLY A 142 -6.08 23.33 -1.83
N LEU A 143 -5.55 23.27 -0.59
CA LEU A 143 -4.17 22.85 -0.29
C LEU A 143 -4.07 21.31 -0.22
N ARG A 144 -2.84 20.80 -0.12
CA ARG A 144 -2.54 19.36 -0.04
C ARG A 144 -1.70 19.04 1.20
N PRO A 145 -2.31 19.02 2.38
CA PRO A 145 -1.59 18.75 3.63
C PRO A 145 -1.19 17.28 3.74
N ILE A 146 0.02 17.08 4.27
CA ILE A 146 0.50 15.83 4.85
C ILE A 146 0.41 16.03 6.35
N CYS A 147 -0.57 15.41 7.00
CA CYS A 147 -0.78 15.48 8.45
C CYS A 147 -0.06 14.29 9.11
N GLU A 148 1.02 14.54 9.81
CA GLU A 148 1.76 13.52 10.53
C GLU A 148 1.26 13.39 11.97
N PHE A 149 0.84 12.18 12.34
CA PHE A 149 0.73 11.78 13.75
C PHE A 149 2.07 11.18 14.18
N MET A 150 2.61 11.61 15.32
CA MET A 150 3.87 11.08 15.85
C MET A 150 3.81 9.56 15.97
N THR A 151 2.68 9.03 16.38
CA THR A 151 2.28 7.64 16.20
C THR A 151 0.78 7.57 15.89
N PHE A 152 0.35 6.62 15.05
CA PHE A 152 -1.07 6.46 14.73
C PHE A 152 -1.94 6.14 15.96
N ASN A 153 -1.33 5.68 17.04
CA ASN A 153 -2.02 5.47 18.31
C ASN A 153 -2.72 6.75 18.80
N PHE A 154 -2.16 7.92 18.55
CA PHE A 154 -2.75 9.21 18.94
C PHE A 154 -3.67 9.81 17.90
N SER A 155 -3.83 9.19 16.75
CA SER A 155 -4.87 9.56 15.79
C SER A 155 -6.29 9.39 16.37
N MET A 156 -6.42 8.59 17.44
CA MET A 156 -7.70 8.48 18.16
C MET A 156 -8.18 9.81 18.75
N GLN A 157 -7.29 10.73 19.12
CA GLN A 157 -7.66 12.06 19.58
C GLN A 157 -8.23 12.92 18.44
N ALA A 158 -7.89 12.62 17.21
CA ALA A 158 -8.32 13.31 16.00
C ALA A 158 -9.30 12.50 15.16
N ILE A 159 -9.84 11.39 15.66
CA ILE A 159 -10.65 10.45 14.88
C ILE A 159 -11.88 11.12 14.24
N ASP A 160 -12.48 12.08 14.92
CA ASP A 160 -13.60 12.87 14.40
C ASP A 160 -13.19 13.64 13.14
N GLN A 161 -12.02 14.27 13.15
CA GLN A 161 -11.50 15.01 12.00
C GLN A 161 -11.21 14.10 10.81
N VAL A 162 -10.71 12.89 11.07
CA VAL A 162 -10.43 11.91 10.02
C VAL A 162 -11.70 11.32 9.43
N ILE A 163 -12.66 10.89 10.31
CA ILE A 163 -13.82 10.10 9.89
C ILE A 163 -15.01 11.00 9.54
N ASN A 164 -15.35 11.98 10.36
CA ASN A 164 -16.51 12.84 10.12
C ASN A 164 -16.17 14.00 9.18
N SER A 165 -15.05 14.69 9.44
CA SER A 165 -14.70 15.87 8.65
C SER A 165 -14.07 15.48 7.30
N ALA A 166 -13.01 14.69 7.26
CA ALA A 166 -12.34 14.36 6.00
C ALA A 166 -13.11 13.33 5.16
N ALA A 167 -13.43 12.15 5.73
CA ALA A 167 -13.99 11.05 4.94
C ALA A 167 -15.41 11.29 4.44
N LYS A 168 -16.24 12.10 5.11
CA LYS A 168 -17.64 12.27 4.77
C LYS A 168 -17.92 13.49 3.89
N THR A 169 -17.05 14.48 3.87
CA THR A 169 -17.31 15.78 3.21
C THR A 169 -17.59 15.63 1.71
N TYR A 170 -16.81 14.82 1.00
CA TYR A 170 -17.04 14.60 -0.43
C TYR A 170 -18.44 14.06 -0.71
N TYR A 171 -18.89 13.07 0.05
CA TYR A 171 -20.23 12.50 -0.07
C TYR A 171 -21.32 13.52 0.32
N MET A 172 -21.19 14.20 1.47
CA MET A 172 -22.18 15.16 1.97
C MET A 172 -22.33 16.37 1.06
N SER A 173 -21.28 16.76 0.36
CA SER A 173 -21.31 17.87 -0.60
C SER A 173 -21.82 17.47 -1.99
N GLY A 174 -22.25 16.23 -2.19
CA GLY A 174 -22.64 15.75 -3.51
C GLY A 174 -21.48 15.70 -4.51
N GLY A 175 -20.24 15.50 -4.04
CA GLY A 175 -19.05 15.46 -4.86
C GLY A 175 -18.42 16.82 -5.18
N LEU A 176 -18.92 17.89 -4.61
CA LEU A 176 -18.46 19.26 -4.91
C LEU A 176 -17.20 19.64 -4.11
N GLN A 177 -17.00 19.06 -2.92
CA GLN A 177 -15.91 19.40 -2.03
C GLN A 177 -14.94 18.21 -1.88
N SER A 178 -13.81 18.29 -2.53
CA SER A 178 -12.69 17.34 -2.33
C SER A 178 -11.93 17.64 -1.04
N VAL A 179 -11.30 16.59 -0.46
CA VAL A 179 -10.45 16.72 0.72
C VAL A 179 -9.12 15.98 0.46
N PRO A 180 -8.21 16.56 -0.32
CA PRO A 180 -6.93 15.95 -0.69
C PRO A 180 -5.93 16.03 0.46
N ILE A 181 -6.07 15.13 1.43
CA ILE A 181 -5.24 15.09 2.65
C ILE A 181 -4.60 13.70 2.82
N VAL A 182 -3.38 13.70 3.29
CA VAL A 182 -2.69 12.48 3.76
C VAL A 182 -2.59 12.53 5.28
N PHE A 183 -3.04 11.46 5.93
CA PHE A 183 -2.75 11.19 7.33
C PHE A 183 -1.70 10.07 7.39
N ARG A 184 -0.53 10.32 7.98
CA ARG A 184 0.55 9.35 8.04
C ARG A 184 1.16 9.24 9.43
N GLY A 185 1.79 8.13 9.70
CA GLY A 185 2.54 7.88 10.92
C GLY A 185 2.76 6.38 11.17
N PRO A 186 3.61 6.01 12.15
CA PRO A 186 3.86 4.62 12.51
C PRO A 186 2.63 3.97 13.14
N ASN A 187 2.36 2.72 12.74
CA ASN A 187 1.21 1.90 13.12
C ASN A 187 1.64 0.48 13.47
N GLY A 188 0.94 -0.14 14.39
CA GLY A 188 1.19 -1.51 14.81
C GLY A 188 2.25 -1.63 15.90
N ALA A 189 2.69 -2.86 16.12
CA ALA A 189 3.67 -3.18 17.16
C ALA A 189 4.99 -2.44 16.96
N SER A 190 5.49 -1.85 18.03
CA SER A 190 6.79 -1.21 18.13
C SER A 190 7.63 -1.91 19.22
N ALA A 191 8.82 -1.42 19.54
CA ALA A 191 9.73 -2.08 20.47
C ALA A 191 9.70 -1.44 21.87
N GLY A 192 9.20 -2.19 22.86
CA GLY A 192 9.29 -1.81 24.29
C GLY A 192 8.47 -0.59 24.69
N VAL A 193 7.37 -0.30 23.99
CA VAL A 193 6.50 0.86 24.23
C VAL A 193 5.11 0.49 24.76
N ALA A 194 4.85 -0.78 24.99
CA ALA A 194 3.63 -1.34 25.60
C ALA A 194 2.32 -1.02 24.87
N ALA A 195 1.21 -1.09 25.60
CA ALA A 195 -0.15 -1.18 25.07
C ALA A 195 -0.59 0.01 24.22
N GLN A 196 -0.34 1.23 24.70
CA GLN A 196 -0.87 2.46 24.09
C GLN A 196 -0.11 2.88 22.81
N HIS A 197 1.08 2.34 22.55
CA HIS A 197 1.93 2.72 21.43
C HIS A 197 2.14 1.58 20.42
N SER A 198 1.36 0.48 20.52
CA SER A 198 1.57 -0.72 19.72
C SER A 198 0.30 -1.24 19.07
N GLN A 199 -0.69 -0.39 18.85
CA GLN A 199 -1.99 -0.75 18.28
C GLN A 199 -1.96 -0.72 16.76
N CYS A 200 -2.74 -1.59 16.12
CA CYS A 200 -2.92 -1.61 14.67
C CYS A 200 -4.28 -1.01 14.29
N PHE A 201 -4.26 0.06 13.53
CA PHE A 201 -5.46 0.79 13.10
C PHE A 201 -5.94 0.41 11.69
N ALA A 202 -5.34 -0.61 11.07
CA ALA A 202 -5.73 -1.03 9.72
C ALA A 202 -7.22 -1.36 9.62
N ALA A 203 -7.76 -2.12 10.57
CA ALA A 203 -9.18 -2.47 10.64
C ALA A 203 -10.08 -1.27 10.93
N TRP A 204 -9.64 -0.36 11.81
CA TRP A 204 -10.42 0.82 12.18
C TRP A 204 -10.66 1.75 10.98
N TYR A 205 -9.60 2.16 10.31
CA TYR A 205 -9.69 3.07 9.17
C TYR A 205 -10.10 2.35 7.88
N GLY A 206 -9.74 1.08 7.72
CA GLY A 206 -10.20 0.24 6.61
C GLY A 206 -11.71 0.03 6.57
N HIS A 207 -12.39 0.12 7.73
CA HIS A 207 -13.86 0.05 7.82
C HIS A 207 -14.56 1.32 7.30
N CYS A 208 -13.90 2.49 7.33
CA CYS A 208 -14.56 3.78 7.12
C CYS A 208 -14.76 4.13 5.65
N PRO A 209 -16.03 4.24 5.15
CA PRO A 209 -16.31 4.76 3.81
C PRO A 209 -15.81 6.19 3.64
N GLY A 210 -15.21 6.48 2.49
CA GLY A 210 -14.65 7.78 2.15
C GLY A 210 -13.14 7.89 2.38
N LEU A 211 -12.53 6.96 3.11
CA LEU A 211 -11.08 6.86 3.25
C LEU A 211 -10.48 5.89 2.22
N LYS A 212 -9.27 6.19 1.77
CA LYS A 212 -8.34 5.20 1.24
C LYS A 212 -7.31 4.89 2.31
N VAL A 213 -6.87 3.63 2.41
CA VAL A 213 -5.94 3.18 3.46
C VAL A 213 -4.85 2.33 2.83
N VAL A 214 -3.60 2.72 2.98
CA VAL A 214 -2.43 2.00 2.47
C VAL A 214 -1.50 1.62 3.62
N SER A 215 -0.76 0.53 3.43
CA SER A 215 0.12 -0.03 4.45
C SER A 215 1.39 -0.59 3.79
N PRO A 216 2.42 0.25 3.60
CA PRO A 216 3.64 -0.13 2.91
C PRO A 216 4.47 -1.15 3.70
N TRP A 217 5.22 -1.98 2.96
CA TRP A 217 6.22 -2.89 3.51
C TRP A 217 7.64 -2.50 3.10
N SER A 218 7.92 -2.34 1.81
CA SER A 218 9.26 -2.07 1.28
C SER A 218 9.52 -0.57 1.05
N SER A 219 10.76 -0.21 0.71
CA SER A 219 11.11 1.16 0.30
C SER A 219 10.44 1.56 -1.01
N GLU A 220 10.24 0.60 -1.93
CA GLU A 220 9.44 0.78 -3.15
C GLU A 220 8.01 1.18 -2.80
N ASP A 221 7.36 0.39 -1.92
CA ASP A 221 6.00 0.67 -1.46
C ASP A 221 5.91 2.02 -0.77
N ALA A 222 6.84 2.29 0.14
CA ALA A 222 6.87 3.51 0.93
C ALA A 222 6.93 4.76 0.04
N LYS A 223 7.86 4.79 -0.93
CA LYS A 223 8.00 5.91 -1.87
C LYS A 223 6.78 6.02 -2.79
N GLY A 224 6.40 4.92 -3.43
CA GLY A 224 5.34 4.94 -4.44
C GLY A 224 3.96 5.24 -3.86
N LEU A 225 3.63 4.68 -2.69
CA LEU A 225 2.32 4.87 -2.07
C LEU A 225 2.17 6.24 -1.42
N ILE A 226 3.21 6.80 -0.76
CA ILE A 226 3.11 8.16 -0.19
C ILE A 226 2.92 9.20 -1.30
N LYS A 227 3.61 9.06 -2.43
CA LYS A 227 3.43 9.95 -3.58
C LYS A 227 2.03 9.84 -4.18
N SER A 228 1.53 8.62 -4.36
CA SER A 228 0.16 8.37 -4.83
C SER A 228 -0.88 8.94 -3.88
N ALA A 229 -0.66 8.82 -2.57
CA ALA A 229 -1.51 9.38 -1.54
C ALA A 229 -1.57 10.92 -1.61
N ILE A 230 -0.43 11.61 -1.76
CA ILE A 230 -0.36 13.06 -1.86
C ILE A 230 -1.07 13.57 -3.13
N ARG A 231 -1.02 12.80 -4.22
CA ARG A 231 -1.67 13.16 -5.50
C ARG A 231 -3.16 12.84 -5.54
N ASP A 232 -3.67 12.03 -4.62
CA ASP A 232 -5.10 11.69 -4.56
C ASP A 232 -5.94 12.90 -4.12
N ASN A 233 -7.16 13.00 -4.66
CA ASN A 233 -8.09 14.06 -4.28
C ASN A 233 -9.01 13.65 -3.10
N ASN A 234 -8.86 12.44 -2.59
CA ASN A 234 -9.57 11.93 -1.43
C ASN A 234 -8.63 11.80 -0.23
N PRO A 235 -9.17 11.70 0.99
CA PRO A 235 -8.36 11.44 2.17
C PRO A 235 -7.70 10.06 2.10
N VAL A 236 -6.38 10.02 2.31
CA VAL A 236 -5.59 8.79 2.32
C VAL A 236 -4.90 8.64 3.67
N VAL A 237 -5.11 7.48 4.31
CA VAL A 237 -4.40 7.07 5.52
C VAL A 237 -3.23 6.18 5.13
N VAL A 238 -2.01 6.53 5.54
CA VAL A 238 -0.77 5.80 5.29
C VAL A 238 -0.27 5.23 6.61
N LEU A 239 -0.48 3.92 6.79
CA LEU A 239 -0.12 3.19 8.00
C LEU A 239 1.29 2.63 7.86
N GLU A 240 2.28 3.36 8.34
CA GLU A 240 3.68 2.99 8.31
C GLU A 240 4.02 2.03 9.48
N ASN A 241 5.24 1.52 9.56
CA ASN A 241 5.67 0.70 10.69
C ASN A 241 7.02 1.20 11.22
N GLU A 242 7.07 1.51 12.51
CA GLU A 242 8.27 2.06 13.16
C GLU A 242 9.48 1.13 13.02
N LEU A 243 9.28 -0.17 13.22
CA LEU A 243 10.36 -1.16 13.16
C LEU A 243 10.92 -1.36 11.75
N MET A 244 10.20 -0.87 10.73
CA MET A 244 10.64 -0.90 9.34
C MET A 244 11.44 0.33 8.93
N TYR A 245 11.37 1.44 9.65
CA TYR A 245 11.96 2.71 9.23
C TYR A 245 13.45 2.62 8.91
N GLY A 246 14.21 1.86 9.70
CA GLY A 246 15.65 1.66 9.49
C GLY A 246 16.02 0.50 8.57
N VAL A 247 15.04 -0.27 8.08
CA VAL A 247 15.30 -1.45 7.24
C VAL A 247 15.60 -1.00 5.81
N PRO A 248 16.77 -1.36 5.26
CA PRO A 248 17.10 -1.06 3.87
C PRO A 248 16.49 -2.09 2.92
N PHE A 249 16.03 -1.62 1.78
CA PHE A 249 15.61 -2.43 0.64
C PHE A 249 16.33 -1.98 -0.61
N GLU A 250 16.52 -2.90 -1.53
CA GLU A 250 16.91 -2.58 -2.89
C GLU A 250 15.78 -1.80 -3.57
N LEU A 251 16.07 -0.56 -3.98
CA LEU A 251 15.11 0.27 -4.70
C LEU A 251 15.23 -0.02 -6.20
N PRO A 252 14.20 -0.59 -6.85
CA PRO A 252 14.21 -0.85 -8.28
C PRO A 252 14.51 0.40 -9.10
N ALA A 253 15.14 0.24 -10.27
CA ALA A 253 15.54 1.38 -11.11
C ALA A 253 14.36 2.30 -11.48
N GLU A 254 13.19 1.71 -11.74
CA GLU A 254 11.92 2.44 -12.00
C GLU A 254 11.49 3.28 -10.80
N ALA A 255 11.66 2.76 -9.57
CA ALA A 255 11.30 3.45 -8.34
C ALA A 255 12.25 4.60 -7.96
N GLN A 256 13.41 4.70 -8.63
CA GLN A 256 14.33 5.84 -8.47
C GLN A 256 13.81 7.10 -9.19
N SER A 257 12.90 6.94 -10.17
CA SER A 257 12.29 8.05 -10.89
C SER A 257 11.44 8.94 -9.98
N LYS A 258 11.47 10.26 -10.24
CA LYS A 258 10.53 11.22 -9.63
C LYS A 258 9.09 11.02 -10.11
N ASP A 259 8.87 10.32 -11.22
CA ASP A 259 7.53 10.03 -11.75
C ASP A 259 6.96 8.71 -11.25
N PHE A 260 7.74 7.95 -10.48
CA PHE A 260 7.31 6.66 -9.96
C PHE A 260 6.12 6.80 -9.00
N LEU A 261 5.07 6.02 -9.25
CA LEU A 261 3.86 5.92 -8.44
C LEU A 261 3.44 4.46 -8.32
N ILE A 262 2.82 4.12 -7.21
CA ILE A 262 2.13 2.84 -7.04
C ILE A 262 0.62 3.10 -7.01
N PRO A 263 -0.18 2.45 -7.88
CA PRO A 263 -1.63 2.61 -7.88
C PRO A 263 -2.22 2.14 -6.53
N ILE A 264 -3.02 2.99 -5.90
CA ILE A 264 -3.80 2.60 -4.72
C ILE A 264 -4.88 1.61 -5.16
N GLY A 265 -5.03 0.50 -4.43
CA GLY A 265 -5.97 -0.57 -4.74
C GLY A 265 -5.36 -1.72 -5.54
N LYS A 266 -4.03 -1.78 -5.64
CA LYS A 266 -3.32 -2.89 -6.29
C LYS A 266 -2.33 -3.56 -5.35
N ALA A 267 -2.48 -4.87 -5.20
CA ALA A 267 -1.57 -5.73 -4.45
C ALA A 267 -0.34 -6.10 -5.29
N LYS A 268 0.68 -6.62 -4.63
CA LYS A 268 1.89 -7.16 -5.27
C LYS A 268 2.10 -8.62 -4.86
N ILE A 269 2.33 -9.48 -5.82
CA ILE A 269 2.81 -10.83 -5.57
C ILE A 269 4.33 -10.72 -5.38
N GLU A 270 4.79 -10.79 -4.13
CA GLU A 270 6.21 -10.71 -3.78
C GLU A 270 6.94 -12.02 -4.07
N ARG A 271 6.25 -13.14 -3.96
CA ARG A 271 6.76 -14.47 -4.28
C ARG A 271 5.67 -15.29 -4.97
N GLN A 272 5.99 -15.88 -6.10
CA GLN A 272 5.13 -16.84 -6.78
C GLN A 272 5.13 -18.19 -6.05
N GLY A 273 4.00 -18.87 -6.03
CA GLY A 273 3.83 -20.18 -5.43
C GLY A 273 2.62 -20.93 -5.97
N THR A 274 2.52 -22.22 -5.65
CA THR A 274 1.47 -23.12 -6.17
C THR A 274 0.75 -23.93 -5.12
N HIS A 275 1.24 -23.95 -3.86
CA HIS A 275 0.67 -24.82 -2.82
C HIS A 275 -0.26 -24.09 -1.86
N ILE A 276 0.04 -22.84 -1.53
CA ILE A 276 -0.76 -22.04 -0.59
C ILE A 276 -0.58 -20.55 -0.84
N THR A 277 -1.67 -19.78 -0.74
CA THR A 277 -1.69 -18.33 -0.76
C THR A 277 -1.51 -17.77 0.66
N ILE A 278 -0.57 -16.86 0.83
CA ILE A 278 -0.33 -16.10 2.05
C ILE A 278 -0.60 -14.64 1.77
N VAL A 279 -1.58 -14.04 2.43
CA VAL A 279 -1.92 -12.62 2.26
C VAL A 279 -1.51 -11.83 3.49
N SER A 280 -0.78 -10.73 3.27
CA SER A 280 -0.27 -9.91 4.37
C SER A 280 -0.08 -8.45 3.95
N HIS A 281 0.21 -7.59 4.90
CA HIS A 281 0.56 -6.18 4.68
C HIS A 281 1.60 -5.71 5.70
N SER A 282 2.33 -4.62 5.39
CA SER A 282 3.35 -4.03 6.27
C SER A 282 4.42 -5.06 6.71
N ARG A 283 4.98 -4.91 7.92
CA ARG A 283 6.08 -5.75 8.45
C ARG A 283 5.84 -7.26 8.35
N PRO A 284 4.67 -7.83 8.64
CA PRO A 284 4.43 -9.28 8.52
C PRO A 284 4.70 -9.86 7.13
N VAL A 285 4.71 -9.06 6.05
CA VAL A 285 5.09 -9.53 4.70
C VAL A 285 6.50 -10.12 4.72
N GLY A 286 7.44 -9.48 5.41
CA GLY A 286 8.80 -9.98 5.57
C GLY A 286 8.85 -11.34 6.26
N HIS A 287 8.07 -11.53 7.33
CA HIS A 287 7.96 -12.83 8.03
C HIS A 287 7.35 -13.91 7.13
N CYS A 288 6.38 -13.55 6.28
CA CYS A 288 5.79 -14.48 5.30
C CYS A 288 6.82 -14.93 4.26
N LEU A 289 7.64 -14.02 3.76
CA LEU A 289 8.71 -14.33 2.79
C LEU A 289 9.80 -15.20 3.40
N GLU A 290 10.16 -14.96 4.67
CA GLU A 290 11.09 -15.80 5.42
C GLU A 290 10.53 -17.21 5.62
N ALA A 291 9.27 -17.32 6.07
CA ALA A 291 8.58 -18.62 6.21
C ALA A 291 8.51 -19.37 4.88
N ALA A 292 8.15 -18.69 3.79
CA ALA A 292 8.13 -19.27 2.45
C ALA A 292 9.52 -19.75 1.99
N THR A 293 10.57 -19.03 2.34
CA THR A 293 11.96 -19.42 2.04
C THR A 293 12.41 -20.66 2.81
N VAL A 294 11.97 -20.80 4.06
CA VAL A 294 12.24 -22.03 4.85
C VAL A 294 11.50 -23.20 4.24
N LEU A 295 10.20 -23.05 3.95
CA LEU A 295 9.34 -24.11 3.44
C LEU A 295 9.67 -24.58 2.02
N SER A 296 10.24 -23.71 1.18
CA SER A 296 10.67 -24.12 -0.16
C SER A 296 11.80 -25.17 -0.13
N LYS A 297 12.60 -25.20 0.94
CA LYS A 297 13.61 -26.26 1.14
C LYS A 297 12.97 -27.63 1.42
N GLU A 298 11.70 -27.62 1.85
CA GLU A 298 10.90 -28.82 2.07
C GLU A 298 9.96 -29.12 0.88
N GLY A 299 10.12 -28.38 -0.24
CA GLY A 299 9.32 -28.57 -1.45
C GLY A 299 7.96 -27.88 -1.42
N ILE A 300 7.70 -26.98 -0.46
CA ILE A 300 6.42 -26.25 -0.35
C ILE A 300 6.60 -24.84 -0.91
N GLU A 301 5.91 -24.57 -2.04
CA GLU A 301 5.98 -23.29 -2.73
C GLU A 301 4.79 -22.40 -2.35
N CYS A 302 5.05 -21.44 -1.47
CA CYS A 302 4.07 -20.47 -1.01
C CYS A 302 4.00 -19.26 -1.94
N GLU A 303 2.80 -18.84 -2.33
CA GLU A 303 2.57 -17.54 -2.95
C GLU A 303 2.36 -16.48 -1.88
N VAL A 304 3.16 -15.43 -1.89
CA VAL A 304 3.09 -14.34 -0.91
C VAL A 304 2.58 -13.08 -1.56
N ILE A 305 1.42 -12.61 -1.11
CA ILE A 305 0.77 -11.39 -1.57
C ILE A 305 0.94 -10.30 -0.53
N ASN A 306 1.58 -9.21 -0.92
CA ASN A 306 1.62 -7.95 -0.21
C ASN A 306 0.44 -7.09 -0.66
N MET A 307 -0.51 -6.85 0.22
CA MET A 307 -1.73 -6.11 -0.10
C MET A 307 -1.46 -4.67 -0.50
N ARG A 308 -0.42 -4.02 0.03
CA ARG A 308 -0.12 -2.58 -0.16
C ARG A 308 -1.28 -1.66 0.24
N THR A 309 -2.49 -2.01 -0.17
CA THR A 309 -3.71 -1.23 0.08
C THR A 309 -4.72 -2.05 0.88
N ILE A 310 -5.14 -1.49 2.02
CA ILE A 310 -6.20 -2.06 2.85
C ILE A 310 -7.57 -1.70 2.28
N ARG A 311 -7.73 -0.43 1.86
CA ARG A 311 -8.96 0.07 1.24
C ARG A 311 -8.63 1.05 0.09
N PRO A 312 -9.15 0.80 -1.13
CA PRO A 312 -9.87 -0.42 -1.55
C PRO A 312 -8.96 -1.65 -1.58
N MET A 313 -9.51 -2.82 -1.22
CA MET A 313 -8.78 -4.10 -1.26
C MET A 313 -8.73 -4.64 -2.69
N ASP A 314 -7.57 -5.14 -3.14
CA ASP A 314 -7.42 -5.86 -4.41
C ASP A 314 -7.84 -7.32 -4.25
N ILE A 315 -9.14 -7.54 -4.12
CA ILE A 315 -9.68 -8.89 -3.90
C ILE A 315 -9.46 -9.79 -5.12
N GLU A 316 -9.47 -9.22 -6.33
CA GLU A 316 -9.28 -9.96 -7.58
C GLU A 316 -7.93 -10.70 -7.60
N THR A 317 -6.86 -10.03 -7.17
CA THR A 317 -5.52 -10.65 -7.06
C THR A 317 -5.50 -11.76 -6.03
N ILE A 318 -6.19 -11.59 -4.90
CA ILE A 318 -6.27 -12.62 -3.84
C ILE A 318 -7.09 -13.82 -4.32
N GLU A 319 -8.25 -13.60 -4.92
CA GLU A 319 -9.10 -14.66 -5.47
C GLU A 319 -8.37 -15.47 -6.54
N ALA A 320 -7.71 -14.82 -7.49
CA ALA A 320 -6.94 -15.48 -8.54
C ALA A 320 -5.83 -16.38 -7.96
N SER A 321 -5.16 -15.92 -6.90
CA SER A 321 -4.16 -16.73 -6.20
C SER A 321 -4.77 -17.92 -5.48
N VAL A 322 -5.87 -17.72 -4.74
CA VAL A 322 -6.57 -18.80 -4.02
C VAL A 322 -7.11 -19.85 -4.99
N MET A 323 -7.69 -19.45 -6.12
CA MET A 323 -8.15 -20.40 -7.15
C MET A 323 -7.00 -21.23 -7.73
N LYS A 324 -5.78 -20.72 -7.74
CA LYS A 324 -4.58 -21.44 -8.18
C LYS A 324 -4.04 -22.40 -7.12
N THR A 325 -3.96 -21.94 -5.87
CA THR A 325 -3.26 -22.64 -4.78
C THR A 325 -4.18 -23.49 -3.91
N THR A 326 -5.49 -23.28 -3.98
CA THR A 326 -6.56 -23.95 -3.23
C THR A 326 -6.51 -23.82 -1.71
N HIS A 327 -5.49 -23.13 -1.18
CA HIS A 327 -5.29 -22.93 0.25
C HIS A 327 -5.00 -21.47 0.58
N LEU A 328 -5.54 -20.99 1.70
CA LEU A 328 -5.38 -19.60 2.13
C LEU A 328 -4.99 -19.48 3.58
N ILE A 329 -3.95 -18.68 3.85
CA ILE A 329 -3.72 -18.08 5.17
C ILE A 329 -3.61 -16.57 5.06
N THR A 330 -4.03 -15.86 6.08
CA THR A 330 -3.81 -14.42 6.22
C THR A 330 -2.91 -14.17 7.41
N VAL A 331 -2.01 -13.19 7.31
CA VAL A 331 -1.06 -12.85 8.37
C VAL A 331 -1.10 -11.36 8.64
N GLU A 332 -1.43 -10.97 9.86
CA GLU A 332 -1.48 -9.56 10.28
C GLU A 332 -0.96 -9.36 11.71
N GLY A 333 -0.40 -8.18 11.99
CA GLY A 333 0.06 -7.83 13.33
C GLY A 333 -1.05 -7.32 14.25
N GLY A 334 -2.26 -7.11 13.74
CA GLY A 334 -3.43 -6.68 14.49
C GLY A 334 -4.08 -7.80 15.29
N TRP A 335 -5.11 -7.43 16.08
CA TRP A 335 -5.91 -8.37 16.84
C TRP A 335 -6.83 -9.22 15.95
N PRO A 336 -7.23 -10.43 16.41
CA PRO A 336 -7.99 -11.37 15.58
C PRO A 336 -9.41 -10.91 15.27
N GLN A 337 -10.07 -10.25 16.23
CA GLN A 337 -11.47 -9.88 16.08
C GLN A 337 -11.60 -8.67 15.15
N PHE A 338 -12.43 -8.80 14.11
CA PHE A 338 -12.63 -7.79 13.06
C PHE A 338 -11.36 -7.34 12.33
N GLY A 339 -10.26 -8.12 12.40
CA GLY A 339 -9.03 -7.84 11.70
C GLY A 339 -9.19 -7.90 10.18
N ILE A 340 -8.15 -7.48 9.45
CA ILE A 340 -8.14 -7.47 7.97
C ILE A 340 -8.31 -8.88 7.42
N GLY A 341 -7.70 -9.87 8.07
CA GLY A 341 -7.87 -11.27 7.69
C GLY A 341 -9.31 -11.78 7.82
N ALA A 342 -10.13 -11.20 8.71
CA ALA A 342 -11.55 -11.53 8.81
C ALA A 342 -12.32 -11.05 7.58
N GLU A 343 -12.04 -9.83 7.09
CA GLU A 343 -12.63 -9.30 5.85
C GLU A 343 -12.19 -10.11 4.63
N ILE A 344 -10.90 -10.47 4.53
CA ILE A 344 -10.41 -11.33 3.44
C ILE A 344 -11.16 -12.65 3.43
N CYS A 345 -11.29 -13.32 4.57
CA CYS A 345 -12.05 -14.58 4.67
C CYS A 345 -13.51 -14.40 4.26
N ALA A 346 -14.18 -13.33 4.68
CA ALA A 346 -15.56 -13.04 4.28
C ALA A 346 -15.68 -12.87 2.76
N ARG A 347 -14.80 -12.08 2.15
CA ARG A 347 -14.78 -11.84 0.70
C ARG A 347 -14.52 -13.11 -0.10
N ILE A 348 -13.62 -13.99 0.37
CA ILE A 348 -13.38 -15.29 -0.27
C ILE A 348 -14.60 -16.20 -0.16
N MET A 349 -15.30 -16.21 0.99
CA MET A 349 -16.53 -16.99 1.17
C MET A 349 -17.69 -16.49 0.30
N GLU A 350 -17.75 -15.20 0.01
CA GLU A 350 -18.78 -14.57 -0.82
C GLU A 350 -18.43 -14.63 -2.32
N GLY A 351 -17.15 -14.86 -2.65
CA GLY A 351 -16.60 -14.82 -4.00
C GLY A 351 -16.46 -16.18 -4.69
N PRO A 352 -15.98 -16.19 -5.94
CA PRO A 352 -15.81 -17.41 -6.71
C PRO A 352 -14.72 -18.34 -6.17
N ALA A 353 -13.74 -17.80 -5.46
CA ALA A 353 -12.60 -18.55 -4.93
C ALA A 353 -13.01 -19.57 -3.85
N PHE A 354 -14.18 -19.40 -3.21
CA PHE A 354 -14.70 -20.35 -2.23
C PHE A 354 -14.79 -21.79 -2.81
N ASN A 355 -15.20 -21.93 -4.04
CA ASN A 355 -15.38 -23.24 -4.68
C ASN A 355 -14.05 -23.97 -4.95
N PHE A 356 -12.92 -23.31 -4.74
CA PHE A 356 -11.59 -23.87 -4.97
C PHE A 356 -10.86 -24.21 -3.66
N LEU A 357 -11.40 -23.84 -2.50
CA LEU A 357 -10.76 -24.12 -1.23
C LEU A 357 -10.80 -25.61 -0.87
N ASP A 358 -9.63 -26.19 -0.65
CA ASP A 358 -9.46 -27.58 -0.18
C ASP A 358 -9.36 -27.68 1.35
N ALA A 359 -9.18 -26.55 2.03
CA ALA A 359 -9.11 -26.47 3.49
C ALA A 359 -9.72 -25.16 4.00
N PRO A 360 -10.15 -25.10 5.29
CA PRO A 360 -10.56 -23.84 5.89
C PRO A 360 -9.44 -22.79 5.84
N ALA A 361 -9.79 -21.54 5.50
CA ALA A 361 -8.84 -20.44 5.60
C ALA A 361 -8.38 -20.22 7.06
N VAL A 362 -7.09 -20.00 7.26
CA VAL A 362 -6.50 -19.81 8.59
C VAL A 362 -5.97 -18.37 8.73
N ARG A 363 -6.27 -17.74 9.86
CA ARG A 363 -5.78 -16.40 10.20
C ARG A 363 -4.67 -16.50 11.25
N VAL A 364 -3.50 -15.94 10.95
CA VAL A 364 -2.37 -15.79 11.87
C VAL A 364 -2.34 -14.32 12.29
N THR A 365 -2.65 -14.03 13.54
CA THR A 365 -2.87 -12.68 14.04
C THR A 365 -2.05 -12.41 15.31
N GLY A 366 -2.00 -11.17 15.76
CA GLY A 366 -1.58 -10.88 17.12
C GLY A 366 -2.48 -11.56 18.15
N ALA A 367 -1.95 -11.78 19.35
CA ALA A 367 -2.74 -12.27 20.47
C ALA A 367 -3.83 -11.26 20.86
N ASP A 368 -5.00 -11.75 21.30
CA ASP A 368 -6.13 -10.87 21.69
C ASP A 368 -5.92 -10.28 23.09
N VAL A 369 -4.82 -9.54 23.24
CA VAL A 369 -4.42 -8.84 24.47
C VAL A 369 -3.80 -7.50 24.14
N PRO A 370 -3.88 -6.48 25.00
CA PRO A 370 -3.07 -5.28 24.87
C PRO A 370 -1.58 -5.64 24.89
N MET A 371 -0.76 -4.93 24.09
CA MET A 371 0.68 -5.24 23.99
C MET A 371 1.36 -5.18 25.36
N PRO A 372 2.02 -6.27 25.81
CA PRO A 372 2.78 -6.28 27.05
C PRO A 372 4.08 -5.46 26.92
N TYR A 373 4.59 -4.96 28.07
CA TYR A 373 5.87 -4.23 28.10
C TYR A 373 7.09 -5.17 28.08
N ALA A 374 6.99 -6.32 28.78
CA ALA A 374 8.12 -7.24 28.87
C ALA A 374 8.44 -7.88 27.50
N LYS A 375 9.69 -7.78 27.05
CA LYS A 375 10.16 -8.20 25.73
C LYS A 375 9.71 -9.60 25.31
N ILE A 376 9.82 -10.57 26.23
CA ILE A 376 9.41 -11.96 25.94
C ILE A 376 7.91 -12.09 25.70
N LEU A 377 7.09 -11.27 26.38
CA LEU A 377 5.63 -11.26 26.18
C LEU A 377 5.26 -10.48 24.94
N GLU A 378 5.96 -9.36 24.68
CA GLU A 378 5.81 -8.58 23.45
C GLU A 378 6.05 -9.47 22.23
N ASP A 379 7.17 -10.22 22.18
CA ASP A 379 7.51 -11.13 21.07
C ASP A 379 6.48 -12.24 20.88
N ASN A 380 5.86 -12.74 21.95
CA ASN A 380 4.80 -13.75 21.87
C ASN A 380 3.41 -13.17 21.55
N SER A 381 3.26 -11.85 21.56
CA SER A 381 1.99 -11.18 21.25
C SER A 381 1.80 -10.85 19.77
N VAL A 382 2.83 -11.05 18.95
CA VAL A 382 2.78 -10.80 17.50
C VAL A 382 3.18 -12.05 16.72
N PRO A 383 2.65 -12.26 15.50
CA PRO A 383 3.00 -13.41 14.69
C PRO A 383 4.50 -13.48 14.41
N GLN A 384 5.07 -14.66 14.62
CA GLN A 384 6.46 -14.98 14.31
C GLN A 384 6.52 -15.92 13.10
N VAL A 385 7.69 -16.03 12.48
CA VAL A 385 7.94 -16.94 11.33
C VAL A 385 7.53 -18.39 11.65
N LYS A 386 7.82 -18.87 12.88
CA LYS A 386 7.43 -20.22 13.34
C LYS A 386 5.93 -20.45 13.32
N ASP A 387 5.15 -19.42 13.68
CA ASP A 387 3.68 -19.52 13.77
C ASP A 387 3.08 -19.58 12.35
N ILE A 388 3.67 -18.85 11.41
CA ILE A 388 3.31 -18.88 9.99
C ILE A 388 3.62 -20.27 9.41
N ILE A 389 4.83 -20.80 9.64
CA ILE A 389 5.22 -22.15 9.18
C ILE A 389 4.27 -23.20 9.75
N PHE A 390 3.94 -23.13 11.04
CA PHE A 390 2.99 -24.05 11.66
C PHE A 390 1.61 -23.97 11.02
N ALA A 391 1.09 -22.77 10.81
CA ALA A 391 -0.20 -22.56 10.16
C ALA A 391 -0.22 -23.12 8.73
N ILE A 392 0.83 -22.91 7.95
CA ILE A 392 0.96 -23.44 6.59
C ILE A 392 0.92 -24.97 6.60
N LYS A 393 1.79 -25.61 7.40
CA LYS A 393 1.85 -27.08 7.49
C LYS A 393 0.50 -27.67 7.94
N LYS A 394 -0.13 -27.06 8.94
CA LYS A 394 -1.46 -27.46 9.40
C LYS A 394 -2.51 -27.34 8.28
N THR A 395 -2.51 -26.26 7.50
CA THR A 395 -3.47 -26.05 6.42
C THR A 395 -3.28 -27.04 5.29
N LEU A 396 -2.03 -27.40 4.99
CA LEU A 396 -1.67 -28.40 3.96
C LEU A 396 -1.76 -29.86 4.50
N ASN A 397 -2.07 -30.04 5.78
CA ASN A 397 -2.16 -31.35 6.45
C ASN A 397 -0.87 -32.18 6.37
N ILE A 398 0.28 -31.53 6.62
CA ILE A 398 1.64 -32.14 6.60
C ILE A 398 2.42 -31.78 7.86
#